data_c774f6b1ffe4c8e8ec86063d5289a395
#
_entry.id   c774f6b1ffe4c8e8ec86063d5289a395
#
_cell.length_a   1.000
_cell.length_b   1.000
_cell.length_c   1.000
_cell.angle_alpha   90.00
_cell.angle_beta   90.00
_cell.angle_gamma   90.00
#
_symmetry.space_group_name_H-M   'P 1'
#
loop_
_entity.id
_entity.type
_entity.pdbx_description
1 polymer ?
#
loop_
_entity_poly.entity_id
_entity_poly.type
_entity_poly.pdbx_seq_one_letter_code
_entity_poly.pdbx_strand_id
1 'polypeptide(L)'
;MFARDITAVMGETAAAAEEFGRGKAARPERRTQVSRTTLGIIGTGMVGVAVARRAVDAGVHVILSNSRGPETLAELVAELGARARAATPAEAAAAGDLVLAAVPLAAHERLPRAALSGKTVIDPMNYALYPGFSIPRLDSNELTSSELVQSHLADSRVVKALHSIGPKQLLELFRPAGARDRTAIPLSGDDGTAKKEVAELLDLLGFDTVDLGPLAESWRSEPNTPLYALPYVGQPPTGLSSEEFVAWVQQAAGVPAPTARIRDLAAAAVRGPAGFRM
;
A
#
# COMPACT_ATOMS: atom_id res chain seq x y z
N MET A 1 29.93 20.04 20.92
CA MET A 1 30.46 19.34 22.09
C MET A 1 29.40 18.33 22.51
N PHE A 2 29.44 17.14 21.94
CA PHE A 2 28.87 15.86 22.37
C PHE A 2 29.07 14.85 21.24
N ALA A 3 30.33 14.41 21.14
CA ALA A 3 30.70 13.16 20.51
C ALA A 3 31.39 12.36 21.62
N ARG A 4 30.80 11.26 22.04
CA ARG A 4 31.51 10.14 22.68
C ARG A 4 30.59 8.94 22.91
N ASP A 5 31.11 7.84 22.41
CA ASP A 5 31.00 6.45 22.87
C ASP A 5 29.75 5.66 22.50
N ILE A 6 29.85 4.99 21.34
CA ILE A 6 29.31 3.64 21.15
C ILE A 6 30.43 2.78 20.52
N THR A 7 31.34 2.33 21.36
CA THR A 7 32.26 1.23 21.00
C THR A 7 32.49 0.40 22.26
N ALA A 8 31.63 -0.57 22.52
CA ALA A 8 31.89 -1.74 23.32
C ALA A 8 30.61 -2.55 23.50
N VAL A 9 30.38 -3.55 22.69
CA VAL A 9 29.94 -4.91 23.03
C VAL A 9 30.04 -5.72 21.74
N MET A 10 31.24 -6.21 21.49
CA MET A 10 31.52 -7.35 20.62
C MET A 10 32.35 -8.31 21.43
N GLY A 11 31.77 -9.41 21.82
CA GLY A 11 32.49 -10.49 22.47
C GLY A 11 31.60 -11.66 22.85
N GLU A 12 31.83 -12.78 22.11
CA GLU A 12 31.51 -14.15 22.50
C GLU A 12 30.04 -14.61 22.43
N THR A 13 29.68 -15.41 21.41
CA THR A 13 29.67 -16.87 21.56
C THR A 13 29.52 -17.54 20.19
N ALA A 14 30.59 -18.19 19.76
CA ALA A 14 30.54 -19.25 18.76
C ALA A 14 30.28 -20.57 19.51
N ALA A 15 29.10 -21.19 19.29
CA ALA A 15 28.83 -22.64 19.40
C ALA A 15 27.32 -22.89 19.39
N ALA A 16 26.75 -23.22 18.25
CA ALA A 16 25.58 -24.09 18.05
C ALA A 16 25.18 -24.04 16.56
N ALA A 17 26.03 -24.59 15.72
CA ALA A 17 25.66 -24.96 14.36
C ALA A 17 25.62 -26.51 14.34
N GLU A 18 24.40 -27.04 14.40
CA GLU A 18 24.05 -28.34 13.80
C GLU A 18 22.64 -28.74 14.31
N GLU A 19 21.76 -28.98 13.39
CA GLU A 19 20.36 -29.45 13.47
C GLU A 19 19.30 -28.36 13.24
N PHE A 20 19.05 -28.09 11.96
CA PHE A 20 17.69 -27.84 11.44
C PHE A 20 17.72 -27.89 9.89
N GLY A 21 18.02 -29.07 9.38
CA GLY A 21 17.79 -29.42 7.98
C GLY A 21 16.52 -30.25 7.85
N ARG A 22 15.38 -29.61 7.67
CA ARG A 22 14.23 -30.14 6.91
C ARG A 22 13.33 -28.98 6.52
N GLY A 23 13.52 -28.49 5.30
CA GLY A 23 12.62 -27.52 4.69
C GLY A 23 11.20 -28.09 4.63
N LYS A 24 10.26 -27.44 5.31
CA LYS A 24 8.84 -27.66 5.04
C LYS A 24 8.56 -27.19 3.63
N ALA A 25 8.35 -28.14 2.72
CA ALA A 25 7.81 -27.86 1.38
C ALA A 25 6.55 -27.00 1.53
N ALA A 26 6.51 -25.87 0.83
CA ALA A 26 5.35 -25.01 0.79
C ALA A 26 4.13 -25.83 0.37
N ARG A 27 3.06 -25.77 1.16
CA ARG A 27 1.84 -26.54 0.94
C ARG A 27 1.29 -26.27 -0.47
N PRO A 28 1.04 -27.31 -1.30
CA PRO A 28 0.51 -27.14 -2.67
C PRO A 28 -0.85 -26.44 -2.73
N GLU A 29 -1.63 -26.46 -1.66
CA GLU A 29 -2.94 -25.79 -1.56
C GLU A 29 -2.89 -24.25 -1.67
N ARG A 30 -1.85 -23.60 -1.12
CA ARG A 30 -1.66 -22.15 -1.26
C ARG A 30 -1.47 -21.72 -2.71
N ARG A 31 -0.71 -22.49 -3.47
CA ARG A 31 -0.39 -22.17 -4.88
C ARG A 31 -1.61 -22.30 -5.81
N THR A 32 -2.54 -23.21 -5.48
CA THR A 32 -3.77 -23.43 -6.26
C THR A 32 -4.83 -22.35 -5.98
N GLN A 33 -4.85 -21.78 -4.77
CA GLN A 33 -5.77 -20.72 -4.39
C GLN A 33 -5.36 -19.35 -4.99
N VAL A 34 -4.06 -19.07 -5.06
CA VAL A 34 -3.49 -17.85 -5.66
C VAL A 34 -3.86 -17.70 -7.14
N SER A 35 -3.88 -18.82 -7.89
CA SER A 35 -4.22 -18.79 -9.32
C SER A 35 -5.69 -18.43 -9.62
N ARG A 36 -6.52 -18.23 -8.58
CA ARG A 36 -7.94 -17.88 -8.69
C ARG A 36 -8.26 -16.47 -8.16
N THR A 37 -7.34 -15.82 -7.46
CA THR A 37 -7.59 -14.47 -6.93
C THR A 37 -7.66 -13.44 -8.06
N THR A 38 -8.70 -12.66 -8.06
CA THR A 38 -8.93 -11.56 -8.99
C THR A 38 -8.91 -10.24 -8.24
N LEU A 39 -8.04 -9.32 -8.65
CA LEU A 39 -7.97 -7.97 -8.13
C LEU A 39 -8.67 -7.00 -9.07
N GLY A 40 -9.80 -6.42 -8.63
CA GLY A 40 -10.41 -5.28 -9.30
C GLY A 40 -9.60 -4.01 -9.03
N ILE A 41 -9.27 -3.23 -10.06
CA ILE A 41 -8.49 -1.98 -9.91
C ILE A 41 -9.32 -0.83 -10.49
N ILE A 42 -9.74 0.07 -9.61
CA ILE A 42 -10.42 1.31 -9.97
C ILE A 42 -9.39 2.44 -9.95
N GLY A 43 -8.99 2.90 -11.13
CA GLY A 43 -7.94 3.90 -11.30
C GLY A 43 -6.61 3.29 -11.76
N THR A 44 -6.22 3.63 -12.98
CA THR A 44 -4.96 3.23 -13.63
C THR A 44 -3.98 4.39 -13.72
N GLY A 45 -3.84 5.12 -12.60
CA GLY A 45 -2.75 6.04 -12.37
C GLY A 45 -1.46 5.29 -11.98
N MET A 46 -0.43 6.02 -11.56
CA MET A 46 0.89 5.44 -11.24
C MET A 46 0.82 4.27 -10.25
N VAL A 47 0.06 4.42 -9.15
CA VAL A 47 -0.08 3.36 -8.13
C VAL A 47 -0.87 2.18 -8.67
N GLY A 48 -2.02 2.42 -9.32
CA GLY A 48 -2.84 1.34 -9.88
C GLY A 48 -2.11 0.50 -10.91
N VAL A 49 -1.31 1.13 -11.79
CA VAL A 49 -0.48 0.43 -12.79
C VAL A 49 0.65 -0.35 -12.13
N ALA A 50 1.34 0.23 -11.13
CA ALA A 50 2.41 -0.48 -10.42
C ALA A 50 1.88 -1.72 -9.70
N VAL A 51 0.73 -1.61 -9.02
CA VAL A 51 0.08 -2.75 -8.37
C VAL A 51 -0.39 -3.78 -9.40
N ALA A 52 -0.96 -3.35 -10.54
CA ALA A 52 -1.39 -4.26 -11.61
C ALA A 52 -0.21 -5.10 -12.14
N ARG A 53 0.94 -4.48 -12.44
CA ARG A 53 2.16 -5.17 -12.86
C ARG A 53 2.60 -6.20 -11.83
N ARG A 54 2.71 -5.79 -10.57
CA ARG A 54 3.10 -6.71 -9.48
C ARG A 54 2.11 -7.86 -9.30
N ALA A 55 0.81 -7.58 -9.40
CA ALA A 55 -0.23 -8.60 -9.28
C ALA A 55 -0.14 -9.64 -10.40
N VAL A 56 0.00 -9.20 -11.63
CA VAL A 56 0.17 -10.11 -12.79
C VAL A 56 1.43 -10.95 -12.67
N ASP A 57 2.57 -10.35 -12.30
CA ASP A 57 3.84 -11.07 -12.07
C ASP A 57 3.71 -12.11 -10.94
N ALA A 58 2.91 -11.81 -9.91
CA ALA A 58 2.61 -12.71 -8.81
C ALA A 58 1.57 -13.81 -9.18
N GLY A 59 1.02 -13.78 -10.41
CA GLY A 59 0.05 -14.76 -10.88
C GLY A 59 -1.42 -14.42 -10.60
N VAL A 60 -1.71 -13.22 -10.09
CA VAL A 60 -3.06 -12.72 -9.81
C VAL A 60 -3.71 -12.20 -11.08
N HIS A 61 -5.00 -12.48 -11.27
CA HIS A 61 -5.77 -11.87 -12.35
C HIS A 61 -6.16 -10.43 -11.99
N VAL A 62 -6.08 -9.51 -12.97
CA VAL A 62 -6.44 -8.09 -12.74
C VAL A 62 -7.54 -7.64 -13.69
N ILE A 63 -8.46 -6.85 -13.17
CA ILE A 63 -9.50 -6.18 -13.94
C ILE A 63 -9.30 -4.68 -13.78
N LEU A 64 -8.86 -4.04 -14.85
CA LEU A 64 -8.45 -2.65 -14.86
C LEU A 64 -9.60 -1.73 -15.25
N SER A 65 -9.74 -0.62 -14.56
CA SER A 65 -10.72 0.40 -14.94
C SER A 65 -10.21 1.81 -14.67
N ASN A 66 -10.74 2.76 -15.41
CA ASN A 66 -10.51 4.19 -15.20
C ASN A 66 -11.79 5.00 -15.51
N SER A 67 -11.71 6.32 -15.41
CA SER A 67 -12.84 7.23 -15.67
C SER A 67 -13.06 7.54 -17.16
N ARG A 68 -12.15 7.10 -18.04
CA ARG A 68 -12.18 7.42 -19.48
C ARG A 68 -12.77 6.31 -20.35
N GLY A 69 -12.97 5.11 -19.76
CA GLY A 69 -13.50 3.93 -20.42
C GLY A 69 -12.46 2.83 -20.69
N PRO A 70 -12.93 1.56 -20.77
CA PRO A 70 -12.07 0.40 -20.92
C PRO A 70 -11.24 0.40 -22.22
N GLU A 71 -11.72 1.03 -23.29
CA GLU A 71 -11.02 1.15 -24.57
C GLU A 71 -9.68 1.88 -24.46
N THR A 72 -9.56 2.81 -23.50
CA THR A 72 -8.31 3.56 -23.24
C THR A 72 -7.24 2.72 -22.54
N LEU A 73 -7.54 1.49 -22.17
CA LEU A 73 -6.66 0.58 -21.45
C LEU A 73 -6.10 -0.54 -22.33
N ALA A 74 -6.39 -0.52 -23.65
CA ALA A 74 -6.00 -1.59 -24.56
C ALA A 74 -4.49 -1.86 -24.57
N GLU A 75 -3.65 -0.82 -24.59
CA GLU A 75 -2.20 -0.96 -24.57
C GLU A 75 -1.70 -1.56 -23.25
N LEU A 76 -2.22 -1.11 -22.11
CA LEU A 76 -1.86 -1.63 -20.80
C LEU A 76 -2.29 -3.09 -20.63
N VAL A 77 -3.46 -3.46 -21.12
CA VAL A 77 -3.93 -4.85 -21.12
C VAL A 77 -3.04 -5.72 -22.00
N ALA A 78 -2.64 -5.25 -23.18
CA ALA A 78 -1.73 -5.97 -24.06
C ALA A 78 -0.34 -6.17 -23.42
N GLU A 79 0.19 -5.15 -22.73
CA GLU A 79 1.43 -5.23 -21.96
C GLU A 79 1.35 -6.30 -20.83
N LEU A 80 0.26 -6.30 -20.07
CA LEU A 80 0.07 -7.19 -18.93
C LEU A 80 -0.32 -8.62 -19.33
N GLY A 81 -0.81 -8.81 -20.54
CA GLY A 81 -1.09 -10.13 -21.12
C GLY A 81 -2.35 -10.80 -20.57
N ALA A 82 -2.39 -12.13 -20.67
CA ALA A 82 -3.60 -12.96 -20.48
C ALA A 82 -4.24 -12.88 -19.08
N ARG A 83 -3.55 -12.35 -18.07
CA ARG A 83 -4.12 -12.16 -16.72
C ARG A 83 -4.79 -10.81 -16.52
N ALA A 84 -4.77 -9.95 -17.52
CA ALA A 84 -5.37 -8.62 -17.44
C ALA A 84 -6.54 -8.46 -18.41
N ARG A 85 -7.56 -7.76 -17.98
CA ARG A 85 -8.63 -7.26 -18.86
C ARG A 85 -9.09 -5.87 -18.42
N ALA A 86 -9.61 -5.11 -19.35
CA ALA A 86 -10.26 -3.83 -19.06
C ALA A 86 -11.75 -4.02 -18.81
N ALA A 87 -12.32 -3.14 -17.98
CA ALA A 87 -13.74 -3.09 -17.66
C ALA A 87 -14.13 -1.67 -17.20
N THR A 88 -15.40 -1.43 -16.98
CA THR A 88 -15.89 -0.25 -16.27
C THR A 88 -15.54 -0.35 -14.76
N PRO A 89 -15.51 0.77 -14.01
CA PRO A 89 -15.29 0.73 -12.56
C PRO A 89 -16.28 -0.18 -11.79
N ALA A 90 -17.55 -0.19 -12.19
CA ALA A 90 -18.56 -1.05 -11.56
C ALA A 90 -18.33 -2.53 -11.86
N GLU A 91 -17.96 -2.90 -13.08
CA GLU A 91 -17.64 -4.28 -13.46
C GLU A 91 -16.35 -4.76 -12.79
N ALA A 92 -15.32 -3.91 -12.69
CA ALA A 92 -14.07 -4.22 -12.01
C ALA A 92 -14.33 -4.47 -10.50
N ALA A 93 -15.16 -3.64 -9.86
CA ALA A 93 -15.58 -3.81 -8.48
C ALA A 93 -16.36 -5.11 -8.27
N ALA A 94 -17.37 -5.38 -9.09
CA ALA A 94 -18.23 -6.55 -8.95
C ALA A 94 -17.46 -7.87 -9.13
N ALA A 95 -16.57 -7.94 -10.10
CA ALA A 95 -15.85 -9.15 -10.47
C ALA A 95 -14.54 -9.39 -9.68
N GLY A 96 -14.01 -8.37 -8.98
CA GLY A 96 -12.86 -8.54 -8.10
C GLY A 96 -13.22 -9.27 -6.80
N ASP A 97 -12.35 -10.17 -6.34
CA ASP A 97 -12.41 -10.74 -4.98
C ASP A 97 -12.02 -9.65 -3.96
N LEU A 98 -10.98 -8.89 -4.27
CA LEU A 98 -10.57 -7.65 -3.59
C LEU A 98 -10.59 -6.50 -4.61
N VAL A 99 -10.76 -5.28 -4.13
CA VAL A 99 -10.77 -4.10 -4.99
C VAL A 99 -9.77 -3.05 -4.51
N LEU A 100 -8.88 -2.60 -5.39
CA LEU A 100 -7.99 -1.47 -5.16
C LEU A 100 -8.66 -0.20 -5.71
N ALA A 101 -8.91 0.78 -4.84
CA ALA A 101 -9.51 2.08 -5.18
C ALA A 101 -8.42 3.16 -5.36
N ALA A 102 -7.61 3.04 -6.44
CA ALA A 102 -6.46 3.91 -6.71
C ALA A 102 -6.85 5.19 -7.47
N VAL A 103 -7.75 5.97 -6.90
CA VAL A 103 -8.21 7.26 -7.43
C VAL A 103 -7.75 8.41 -6.52
N PRO A 104 -7.74 9.67 -7.00
CA PRO A 104 -7.57 10.82 -6.09
C PRO A 104 -8.66 10.85 -5.01
N LEU A 105 -8.31 11.23 -3.77
CA LEU A 105 -9.29 11.30 -2.68
C LEU A 105 -10.48 12.21 -3.02
N ALA A 106 -10.25 13.29 -3.75
CA ALA A 106 -11.31 14.17 -4.26
C ALA A 106 -12.37 13.48 -5.15
N ALA A 107 -12.06 12.27 -5.62
CA ALA A 107 -12.97 11.48 -6.45
C ALA A 107 -13.64 10.31 -5.68
N HIS A 108 -13.43 10.20 -4.36
CA HIS A 108 -13.92 9.05 -3.57
C HIS A 108 -15.43 8.86 -3.67
N GLU A 109 -16.21 9.94 -3.77
CA GLU A 109 -17.67 9.88 -3.91
C GLU A 109 -18.15 9.28 -5.24
N ARG A 110 -17.25 9.18 -6.24
CA ARG A 110 -17.54 8.56 -7.54
C ARG A 110 -17.31 7.04 -7.55
N LEU A 111 -16.80 6.48 -6.47
CA LEU A 111 -16.63 5.03 -6.35
C LEU A 111 -18.00 4.33 -6.42
N PRO A 112 -18.11 3.20 -7.14
CA PRO A 112 -19.38 2.53 -7.41
C PRO A 112 -19.88 1.76 -6.18
N ARG A 113 -20.47 2.46 -5.20
CA ARG A 113 -20.94 1.93 -3.90
C ARG A 113 -21.69 0.61 -4.00
N ALA A 114 -22.66 0.53 -4.91
CA ALA A 114 -23.47 -0.68 -5.05
C ALA A 114 -22.65 -1.91 -5.46
N ALA A 115 -21.67 -1.74 -6.36
CA ALA A 115 -20.80 -2.82 -6.81
C ALA A 115 -19.70 -3.17 -5.77
N LEU A 116 -19.40 -2.26 -4.86
CA LEU A 116 -18.44 -2.44 -3.77
C LEU A 116 -19.07 -3.00 -2.49
N SER A 117 -20.39 -3.05 -2.39
CA SER A 117 -21.08 -3.58 -1.21
C SER A 117 -20.61 -5.00 -0.88
N GLY A 118 -20.24 -5.23 0.38
CA GLY A 118 -19.70 -6.50 0.89
C GLY A 118 -18.24 -6.78 0.48
N LYS A 119 -17.59 -5.93 -0.33
CA LYS A 119 -16.21 -6.12 -0.80
C LYS A 119 -15.19 -5.61 0.21
N THR A 120 -14.02 -6.23 0.20
CA THR A 120 -12.81 -5.66 0.81
C THR A 120 -12.19 -4.68 -0.17
N VAL A 121 -12.09 -3.42 0.26
CA VAL A 121 -11.59 -2.30 -0.55
C VAL A 121 -10.26 -1.81 0.00
N ILE A 122 -9.20 -1.95 -0.79
CA ILE A 122 -7.87 -1.42 -0.47
C ILE A 122 -7.86 0.06 -0.85
N ASP A 123 -7.56 0.91 0.11
CA ASP A 123 -7.51 2.37 -0.04
C ASP A 123 -6.07 2.90 -0.02
N PRO A 124 -5.47 3.22 -1.18
CA PRO A 124 -4.16 3.87 -1.29
C PRO A 124 -4.26 5.40 -1.41
N MET A 125 -5.44 6.00 -1.22
CA MET A 125 -5.64 7.43 -1.42
C MET A 125 -4.96 8.25 -0.33
N ASN A 126 -4.52 9.45 -0.70
CA ASN A 126 -3.96 10.44 0.22
C ASN A 126 -4.71 11.76 0.10
N TYR A 127 -4.80 12.49 1.21
CA TYR A 127 -5.35 13.83 1.22
C TYR A 127 -4.30 14.81 0.67
N ALA A 128 -4.44 15.17 -0.61
CA ALA A 128 -3.61 16.18 -1.26
C ALA A 128 -4.32 17.52 -1.26
N LEU A 129 -3.62 18.57 -0.81
CA LEU A 129 -4.12 19.94 -0.74
C LEU A 129 -3.69 20.69 -1.99
N TYR A 130 -4.66 21.25 -2.70
CA TYR A 130 -4.45 22.16 -3.82
C TYR A 130 -5.41 23.34 -3.75
N PRO A 131 -5.13 24.47 -4.42
CA PRO A 131 -5.96 25.66 -4.32
C PRO A 131 -7.44 25.37 -4.58
N GLY A 132 -8.31 25.76 -3.63
CA GLY A 132 -9.75 25.60 -3.73
C GLY A 132 -10.29 24.21 -3.34
N PHE A 133 -9.44 23.29 -2.87
CA PHE A 133 -9.88 21.99 -2.36
C PHE A 133 -9.52 21.84 -0.88
N SER A 134 -10.53 21.64 -0.06
CA SER A 134 -10.40 21.29 1.35
C SER A 134 -11.56 20.41 1.78
N ILE A 135 -11.32 19.58 2.79
CA ILE A 135 -12.34 18.74 3.43
C ILE A 135 -12.30 19.06 4.92
N PRO A 136 -13.26 19.86 5.43
CA PRO A 136 -13.22 20.40 6.79
C PRO A 136 -13.01 19.36 7.90
N ARG A 137 -13.61 18.17 7.76
CA ARG A 137 -13.46 17.08 8.73
C ARG A 137 -12.05 16.45 8.74
N LEU A 138 -11.33 16.50 7.61
CA LEU A 138 -9.92 16.10 7.56
C LEU A 138 -9.02 17.24 8.07
N ASP A 139 -9.30 18.48 7.69
CA ASP A 139 -8.53 19.65 8.13
C ASP A 139 -8.54 19.83 9.65
N SER A 140 -9.66 19.49 10.29
CA SER A 140 -9.82 19.50 11.75
C SER A 140 -9.29 18.25 12.46
N ASN A 141 -8.77 17.27 11.71
CA ASN A 141 -8.40 15.94 12.25
C ASN A 141 -9.57 15.18 12.92
N GLU A 142 -10.83 15.51 12.59
CA GLU A 142 -12.01 14.77 13.07
C GLU A 142 -12.02 13.32 12.54
N LEU A 143 -11.60 13.16 11.28
CA LEU A 143 -11.48 11.88 10.60
C LEU A 143 -10.07 11.70 10.03
N THR A 144 -9.72 10.46 9.73
CA THR A 144 -8.66 10.11 8.78
C THR A 144 -9.20 10.07 7.35
N SER A 145 -8.32 10.07 6.35
CA SER A 145 -8.77 9.98 4.95
C SER A 145 -9.53 8.68 4.68
N SER A 146 -9.16 7.57 5.33
CA SER A 146 -9.85 6.29 5.13
C SER A 146 -11.17 6.16 5.89
N GLU A 147 -11.34 6.83 7.04
CA GLU A 147 -12.65 6.93 7.68
C GLU A 147 -13.64 7.72 6.81
N LEU A 148 -13.16 8.76 6.10
CA LEU A 148 -13.97 9.46 5.11
C LEU A 148 -14.42 8.52 3.98
N VAL A 149 -13.49 7.72 3.42
CA VAL A 149 -13.79 6.73 2.38
C VAL A 149 -14.76 5.67 2.91
N GLN A 150 -14.55 5.15 4.11
CA GLN A 150 -15.44 4.19 4.75
C GLN A 150 -16.86 4.76 4.96
N SER A 151 -16.98 6.04 5.30
CA SER A 151 -18.27 6.71 5.45
C SER A 151 -19.05 6.74 4.12
N HIS A 152 -18.37 6.91 3.00
CA HIS A 152 -18.97 6.81 1.67
C HIS A 152 -19.30 5.37 1.30
N LEU A 153 -18.43 4.42 1.62
CA LEU A 153 -18.56 2.99 1.31
C LEU A 153 -19.07 2.19 2.52
N ALA A 154 -20.20 2.61 3.13
CA ALA A 154 -20.67 2.09 4.40
C ALA A 154 -20.88 0.56 4.43
N ASP A 155 -21.24 -0.04 3.29
CA ASP A 155 -21.46 -1.48 3.15
C ASP A 155 -20.23 -2.27 2.71
N SER A 156 -19.06 -1.61 2.60
CA SER A 156 -17.78 -2.23 2.23
C SER A 156 -16.87 -2.34 3.45
N ARG A 157 -15.79 -3.10 3.34
CA ARG A 157 -14.74 -3.20 4.36
C ARG A 157 -13.48 -2.51 3.85
N VAL A 158 -13.28 -1.27 4.25
CA VAL A 158 -12.12 -0.47 3.81
C VAL A 158 -10.88 -0.84 4.61
N VAL A 159 -9.76 -1.03 3.90
CA VAL A 159 -8.43 -1.23 4.48
C VAL A 159 -7.47 -0.22 3.86
N LYS A 160 -6.94 0.68 4.67
CA LYS A 160 -5.87 1.59 4.31
C LYS A 160 -4.59 0.81 4.07
N ALA A 161 -4.04 0.86 2.86
CA ALA A 161 -2.73 0.27 2.54
C ALA A 161 -2.17 0.84 1.23
N LEU A 162 -0.86 0.67 0.98
CA LEU A 162 -0.17 1.08 -0.24
C LEU A 162 -0.10 2.60 -0.49
N HIS A 163 -0.60 3.42 0.43
CA HIS A 163 -0.65 4.88 0.33
C HIS A 163 0.67 5.56 0.67
N SER A 164 1.54 4.88 1.44
CA SER A 164 2.80 5.43 1.96
C SER A 164 4.04 5.00 1.17
N ILE A 165 3.91 4.14 0.17
CA ILE A 165 5.00 3.68 -0.69
C ILE A 165 4.82 4.18 -2.12
N GLY A 166 5.89 4.67 -2.74
CA GLY A 166 5.84 5.15 -4.12
C GLY A 166 5.70 4.02 -5.15
N PRO A 167 5.14 4.30 -6.34
CA PRO A 167 4.94 3.30 -7.38
C PRO A 167 6.25 2.68 -7.88
N LYS A 168 7.35 3.45 -7.95
CA LYS A 168 8.67 2.92 -8.30
C LYS A 168 9.17 1.96 -7.23
N GLN A 169 9.06 2.32 -5.96
CA GLN A 169 9.49 1.49 -4.84
C GLN A 169 8.66 0.21 -4.73
N LEU A 170 7.37 0.23 -5.07
CA LEU A 170 6.56 -1.00 -5.20
C LEU A 170 7.12 -1.98 -6.22
N LEU A 171 7.72 -1.48 -7.31
CA LEU A 171 8.32 -2.32 -8.35
C LEU A 171 9.77 -2.74 -8.05
N GLU A 172 10.45 -2.06 -7.12
CA GLU A 172 11.86 -2.34 -6.76
C GLU A 172 12.03 -3.17 -5.48
N LEU A 173 11.12 -3.01 -4.50
CA LEU A 173 11.29 -3.51 -3.15
C LEU A 173 10.56 -4.83 -2.85
N PHE A 174 9.86 -5.42 -3.83
CA PHE A 174 9.27 -6.73 -3.62
C PHE A 174 10.35 -7.80 -3.43
N ARG A 175 10.10 -8.75 -2.54
CA ARG A 175 10.98 -9.90 -2.29
C ARG A 175 10.15 -11.16 -2.08
N PRO A 176 10.68 -12.34 -2.43
CA PRO A 176 9.99 -13.59 -2.14
C PRO A 176 9.80 -13.82 -0.64
N ALA A 177 8.85 -14.66 -0.29
CA ALA A 177 8.60 -15.03 1.10
C ALA A 177 9.87 -15.57 1.77
N GLY A 178 10.16 -15.11 3.00
CA GLY A 178 11.34 -15.51 3.77
C GLY A 178 12.64 -14.75 3.45
N ALA A 179 12.64 -13.81 2.52
CA ALA A 179 13.79 -12.95 2.30
C ALA A 179 14.05 -12.04 3.50
N ARG A 180 15.33 -11.85 3.87
CA ARG A 180 15.72 -11.09 5.06
C ARG A 180 15.51 -9.58 4.92
N ASP A 181 15.56 -9.05 3.68
CA ASP A 181 15.39 -7.65 3.31
C ASP A 181 13.97 -7.33 2.83
N ARG A 182 12.99 -8.10 3.28
CA ARG A 182 11.60 -7.92 2.90
C ARG A 182 11.05 -6.60 3.46
N THR A 183 10.44 -5.82 2.59
CA THR A 183 9.81 -4.54 2.97
C THR A 183 8.42 -4.78 3.52
N ALA A 184 8.06 -4.09 4.60
CA ALA A 184 6.74 -4.14 5.19
C ALA A 184 5.90 -2.92 4.80
N ILE A 185 4.61 -3.16 4.54
CA ILE A 185 3.59 -2.16 4.23
C ILE A 185 2.69 -1.99 5.45
N PRO A 186 2.49 -0.76 5.98
CA PRO A 186 1.51 -0.51 7.02
C PRO A 186 0.10 -0.66 6.47
N LEU A 187 -0.79 -1.23 7.27
CA LEU A 187 -2.22 -1.30 6.98
C LEU A 187 -3.05 -0.94 8.21
N SER A 188 -4.26 -0.40 7.98
CA SER A 188 -5.27 -0.12 9.00
C SER A 188 -6.65 -0.50 8.48
N GLY A 189 -7.53 -0.97 9.37
CA GLY A 189 -8.89 -1.34 9.00
C GLY A 189 -9.68 -1.80 10.21
N ASP A 190 -11.00 -1.64 10.17
CA ASP A 190 -11.88 -2.00 11.29
C ASP A 190 -12.29 -3.48 11.25
N ASP A 191 -12.26 -4.10 10.06
CA ASP A 191 -12.59 -5.52 9.88
C ASP A 191 -11.32 -6.39 9.84
N GLY A 192 -11.19 -7.29 10.80
CA GLY A 192 -10.02 -8.18 10.92
C GLY A 192 -9.89 -9.17 9.76
N THR A 193 -11.01 -9.60 9.15
CA THR A 193 -11.00 -10.50 7.99
C THR A 193 -10.48 -9.76 6.76
N ALA A 194 -10.97 -8.54 6.53
CA ALA A 194 -10.51 -7.71 5.42
C ALA A 194 -9.01 -7.37 5.54
N LYS A 195 -8.52 -7.02 6.74
CA LYS A 195 -7.08 -6.82 6.96
C LYS A 195 -6.26 -8.06 6.63
N LYS A 196 -6.74 -9.24 6.99
CA LYS A 196 -6.09 -10.51 6.68
C LYS A 196 -6.07 -10.77 5.17
N GLU A 197 -7.18 -10.57 4.46
CA GLU A 197 -7.27 -10.71 3.01
C GLU A 197 -6.27 -9.79 2.28
N VAL A 198 -6.15 -8.54 2.73
CA VAL A 198 -5.19 -7.57 2.19
C VAL A 198 -3.75 -7.97 2.52
N ALA A 199 -3.47 -8.44 3.73
CA ALA A 199 -2.14 -8.92 4.10
C ALA A 199 -1.72 -10.14 3.27
N GLU A 200 -2.63 -11.08 3.00
CA GLU A 200 -2.37 -12.23 2.11
C GLU A 200 -2.08 -11.80 0.68
N LEU A 201 -2.82 -10.82 0.14
CA LEU A 201 -2.49 -10.24 -1.16
C LEU A 201 -1.11 -9.59 -1.15
N LEU A 202 -0.79 -8.75 -0.16
CA LEU A 202 0.51 -8.08 -0.06
C LEU A 202 1.67 -9.08 0.09
N ASP A 203 1.47 -10.19 0.81
CA ASP A 203 2.45 -11.29 0.88
C ASP A 203 2.73 -11.89 -0.50
N LEU A 204 1.69 -12.11 -1.32
CA LEU A 204 1.82 -12.55 -2.71
C LEU A 204 2.57 -11.52 -3.57
N LEU A 205 2.31 -10.24 -3.36
CA LEU A 205 3.00 -9.16 -4.07
C LEU A 205 4.46 -8.99 -3.61
N GLY A 206 4.90 -9.69 -2.58
CA GLY A 206 6.28 -9.70 -2.11
C GLY A 206 6.56 -8.75 -0.95
N PHE A 207 5.56 -8.41 -0.15
CA PHE A 207 5.67 -7.50 0.99
C PHE A 207 5.19 -8.16 2.28
N ASP A 208 5.84 -7.81 3.39
CA ASP A 208 5.30 -8.04 4.73
C ASP A 208 4.29 -6.96 5.07
N THR A 209 3.54 -7.14 6.16
CA THR A 209 2.59 -6.14 6.65
C THR A 209 2.79 -5.81 8.12
N VAL A 210 2.44 -4.58 8.48
CA VAL A 210 2.31 -4.13 9.88
C VAL A 210 0.90 -3.59 10.07
N ASP A 211 0.12 -4.28 10.92
CA ASP A 211 -1.21 -3.80 11.31
C ASP A 211 -1.08 -2.66 12.32
N LEU A 212 -1.57 -1.48 11.97
CA LEU A 212 -1.58 -0.28 12.82
C LEU A 212 -2.88 -0.14 13.64
N GLY A 213 -3.83 -1.07 13.48
CA GLY A 213 -5.11 -1.02 14.19
C GLY A 213 -6.29 -0.59 13.32
N PRO A 214 -7.30 0.09 13.90
CA PRO A 214 -8.49 0.55 13.19
C PRO A 214 -8.19 1.67 12.18
N LEU A 215 -9.18 2.03 11.34
CA LEU A 215 -9.05 3.14 10.38
C LEU A 215 -8.73 4.48 11.07
N ALA A 216 -9.20 4.69 12.29
CA ALA A 216 -8.89 5.86 13.10
C ALA A 216 -7.38 6.02 13.40
N GLU A 217 -6.59 4.95 13.31
CA GLU A 217 -5.13 4.98 13.48
C GLU A 217 -4.36 5.10 12.16
N SER A 218 -5.05 5.14 11.00
CA SER A 218 -4.41 5.22 9.68
C SER A 218 -3.56 6.48 9.49
N TRP A 219 -3.88 7.55 10.23
CA TRP A 219 -3.11 8.79 10.22
C TRP A 219 -1.62 8.59 10.51
N ARG A 220 -1.23 7.52 11.23
CA ARG A 220 0.18 7.23 11.55
C ARG A 220 1.05 7.01 10.33
N SER A 221 0.45 6.65 9.21
CA SER A 221 1.13 6.41 7.94
C SER A 221 0.70 7.37 6.82
N GLU A 222 -0.17 8.34 7.11
CA GLU A 222 -0.59 9.38 6.17
C GLU A 222 0.49 10.47 6.00
N PRO A 223 0.36 11.37 5.02
CA PRO A 223 1.31 12.47 4.80
C PRO A 223 1.62 13.27 6.08
N ASN A 224 2.83 13.81 6.17
CA ASN A 224 3.39 14.52 7.33
C ASN A 224 3.74 13.61 8.54
N THR A 225 3.79 12.31 8.35
CA THR A 225 4.26 11.36 9.38
C THR A 225 5.56 10.68 8.97
N PRO A 226 6.33 10.14 9.94
CA PRO A 226 7.57 9.42 9.63
C PRO A 226 7.40 8.16 8.77
N LEU A 227 6.18 7.61 8.69
CA LEU A 227 5.86 6.44 7.87
C LEU A 227 5.53 6.77 6.42
N TYR A 228 5.32 8.04 6.08
CA TYR A 228 4.96 8.42 4.72
C TYR A 228 6.20 8.59 3.84
N ALA A 229 6.33 7.79 2.79
CA ALA A 229 7.38 7.76 1.78
C ALA A 229 8.82 7.50 2.31
N LEU A 230 9.28 8.20 3.32
CA LEU A 230 10.67 8.20 3.81
C LEU A 230 11.24 6.81 4.14
N PRO A 231 10.50 5.87 4.74
CA PRO A 231 11.04 4.54 5.03
C PRO A 231 11.53 3.81 3.77
N TYR A 232 10.94 4.12 2.62
CA TYR A 232 11.15 3.40 1.36
C TYR A 232 12.12 4.08 0.40
N VAL A 233 12.56 5.32 0.69
CA VAL A 233 13.45 6.11 -0.19
C VAL A 233 14.71 6.62 0.51
N GLY A 234 14.82 6.42 1.82
CA GLY A 234 15.96 6.90 2.61
C GLY A 234 15.89 8.39 2.94
N GLN A 235 17.06 9.00 3.13
CA GLN A 235 17.17 10.40 3.55
C GLN A 235 17.06 11.34 2.33
N PRO A 236 16.15 12.31 2.35
CA PRO A 236 16.07 13.30 1.30
C PRO A 236 17.26 14.28 1.38
N PRO A 237 17.64 14.91 0.26
CA PRO A 237 18.50 16.08 0.27
C PRO A 237 17.91 17.18 1.15
N THR A 238 18.78 17.98 1.78
CA THR A 238 18.35 19.12 2.61
C THR A 238 17.86 20.28 1.74
N GLY A 239 16.85 21.01 2.21
CA GLY A 239 16.40 22.25 1.58
C GLY A 239 15.46 22.11 0.39
N LEU A 240 14.91 20.91 0.15
CA LEU A 240 13.91 20.71 -0.88
C LEU A 240 12.60 21.44 -0.55
N SER A 241 12.00 22.09 -1.54
CA SER A 241 10.60 22.50 -1.51
C SER A 241 9.68 21.26 -1.49
N SER A 242 8.39 21.44 -1.22
CA SER A 242 7.41 20.34 -1.24
C SER A 242 7.33 19.68 -2.63
N GLU A 243 7.38 20.47 -3.70
CA GLU A 243 7.35 20.00 -5.08
C GLU A 243 8.62 19.19 -5.42
N GLU A 244 9.80 19.71 -5.07
CA GLU A 244 11.07 19.04 -5.26
C GLU A 244 11.16 17.74 -4.45
N PHE A 245 10.60 17.72 -3.23
CA PHE A 245 10.51 16.51 -2.41
C PHE A 245 9.66 15.44 -3.08
N VAL A 246 8.48 15.80 -3.59
CA VAL A 246 7.60 14.85 -4.33
C VAL A 246 8.31 14.31 -5.57
N ALA A 247 8.95 15.18 -6.37
CA ALA A 247 9.70 14.77 -7.54
C ALA A 247 10.87 13.85 -7.19
N TRP A 248 11.58 14.16 -6.09
CA TRP A 248 12.68 13.32 -5.59
C TRP A 248 12.18 11.94 -5.15
N VAL A 249 11.10 11.85 -4.37
CA VAL A 249 10.52 10.57 -3.94
C VAL A 249 10.17 9.68 -5.13
N GLN A 250 9.63 10.26 -6.20
CA GLN A 250 9.27 9.51 -7.41
C GLN A 250 10.48 8.90 -8.14
N GLN A 251 11.67 9.49 -7.99
CA GLN A 251 12.89 9.07 -8.66
C GLN A 251 13.87 8.32 -7.76
N ALA A 252 13.77 8.49 -6.45
CA ALA A 252 14.67 7.88 -5.48
C ALA A 252 14.68 6.34 -5.59
N ALA A 253 15.84 5.75 -5.41
CA ALA A 253 15.98 4.30 -5.35
C ALA A 253 15.26 3.74 -4.13
N GLY A 254 14.70 2.54 -4.27
CA GLY A 254 14.03 1.86 -3.17
C GLY A 254 14.99 1.43 -2.06
N VAL A 255 14.62 1.72 -0.82
CA VAL A 255 15.33 1.27 0.39
C VAL A 255 14.45 0.29 1.15
N PRO A 256 14.91 -0.95 1.43
CA PRO A 256 14.12 -1.91 2.19
C PRO A 256 13.74 -1.38 3.59
N ALA A 257 12.47 -1.55 3.94
CA ALA A 257 11.92 -1.13 5.23
C ALA A 257 11.33 -2.35 5.96
N PRO A 258 12.11 -3.04 6.81
CA PRO A 258 11.66 -4.24 7.50
C PRO A 258 10.59 -3.92 8.56
N THR A 259 9.82 -4.93 8.94
CA THR A 259 8.70 -4.84 9.90
C THR A 259 9.05 -4.10 11.20
N ALA A 260 10.24 -4.32 11.76
CA ALA A 260 10.69 -3.63 12.99
C ALA A 260 10.75 -2.11 12.77
N ARG A 261 11.39 -1.66 11.67
CA ARG A 261 11.48 -0.24 11.35
C ARG A 261 10.11 0.41 11.18
N ILE A 262 9.17 -0.26 10.50
CA ILE A 262 7.80 0.27 10.31
C ILE A 262 7.09 0.40 11.66
N ARG A 263 7.22 -0.58 12.56
CA ARG A 263 6.64 -0.51 13.92
C ARG A 263 7.22 0.63 14.75
N ASP A 264 8.53 0.82 14.73
CA ASP A 264 9.21 1.88 15.50
C ASP A 264 8.76 3.27 15.00
N LEU A 265 8.68 3.47 13.68
CA LEU A 265 8.20 4.72 13.09
C LEU A 265 6.71 4.97 13.37
N ALA A 266 5.89 3.91 13.39
CA ALA A 266 4.47 4.04 13.76
C ALA A 266 4.29 4.45 15.21
N ALA A 267 5.10 3.88 16.11
CA ALA A 267 5.08 4.24 17.53
C ALA A 267 5.57 5.68 17.78
N ALA A 268 6.53 6.16 16.97
CA ALA A 268 7.06 7.51 17.06
C ALA A 268 6.19 8.57 16.34
N ALA A 269 5.17 8.15 15.59
CA ALA A 269 4.33 9.08 14.83
C ALA A 269 3.52 10.00 15.76
N VAL A 270 3.54 11.29 15.45
CA VAL A 270 2.74 12.32 16.11
C VAL A 270 1.76 12.89 15.09
N ARG A 271 0.48 12.98 15.46
CA ARG A 271 -0.55 13.48 14.56
C ARG A 271 -0.39 14.99 14.38
N GLY A 272 -0.07 15.39 13.17
CA GLY A 272 0.01 16.77 12.73
C GLY A 272 -1.21 17.19 11.91
N PRO A 273 -1.15 18.34 11.22
CA PRO A 273 -2.17 18.75 10.26
C PRO A 273 -2.32 17.69 9.16
N ALA A 274 -3.57 17.37 8.80
CA ALA A 274 -3.85 16.42 7.76
C ALA A 274 -3.46 16.95 6.36
N GLY A 275 -3.13 16.04 5.47
CA GLY A 275 -2.86 16.34 4.07
C GLY A 275 -1.46 16.89 3.80
N PHE A 276 -1.10 16.93 2.53
CA PHE A 276 0.15 17.53 2.05
C PHE A 276 -0.15 18.50 0.91
N ARG A 277 0.64 19.56 0.80
CA ARG A 277 0.52 20.52 -0.31
C ARG A 277 1.24 19.98 -1.54
N MET A 278 0.54 20.01 -2.66
CA MET A 278 1.09 19.73 -3.98
C MET A 278 1.48 21.05 -4.65
#